data_0259eed0ce46efbf3baa80cc54dfcd2c
#
_entry.id   0259eed0ce46efbf3baa80cc54dfcd2c
#
_cell.length_a   1.000
_cell.length_b   1.000
_cell.length_c   1.000
_cell.angle_alpha   90.00
_cell.angle_beta   90.00
_cell.angle_gamma   90.00
#
_symmetry.space_group_name_H-M   'P 1'
#
loop_
_entity.id
_entity.type
_entity.pdbx_description
1 polymer ?
#
loop_
_entity_poly.entity_id
_entity_poly.type
_entity_poly.pdbx_seq_one_letter_code
_entity_poly.pdbx_strand_id
1 'polypeptide(L)'
;RGYIGVGSLGTRSEIAAELILGGGTPEQKAEWLPQIASGAVLPTAVFTEPNTGSDLGSLRTRAVREGDVWKVSGNKTWITHPVRADLMTLLVRTDPNQPGYRGLSMLLAPKPRGTDAEPFPAEGMSGGEIEVLGYRGMKEYEIRFEDFEVKAENLLGGVEGQGFKQLMQT
;
A
#
# COMPACT_ATOMS: atom_id res chain seq x y z
N ARG A 1 -8.38 9.30 -26.11
CA ARG A 1 -8.23 7.84 -25.94
C ARG A 1 -7.09 7.42 -24.98
N GLY A 2 -6.50 8.29 -24.16
CA GLY A 2 -5.36 7.99 -23.28
C GLY A 2 -5.46 8.49 -21.83
N TYR A 3 -6.57 9.11 -21.45
CA TYR A 3 -6.71 9.75 -20.14
C TYR A 3 -6.56 8.79 -18.95
N ILE A 4 -7.09 7.56 -19.05
CA ILE A 4 -7.01 6.57 -17.97
C ILE A 4 -5.57 6.11 -17.76
N GLY A 5 -4.81 5.90 -18.84
CA GLY A 5 -3.40 5.52 -18.73
C GLY A 5 -2.54 6.60 -18.06
N VAL A 6 -2.79 7.87 -18.37
CA VAL A 6 -2.08 9.00 -17.72
C VAL A 6 -2.48 9.12 -16.24
N GLY A 7 -3.78 8.99 -15.92
CA GLY A 7 -4.24 8.98 -14.53
C GLY A 7 -3.63 7.85 -13.71
N SER A 8 -3.43 6.68 -14.31
CA SER A 8 -2.78 5.54 -13.64
C SER A 8 -1.32 5.81 -13.24
N LEU A 9 -0.58 6.61 -13.99
CA LEU A 9 0.79 7.00 -13.62
C LEU A 9 0.80 7.83 -12.34
N GLY A 10 -0.04 8.87 -12.26
CA GLY A 10 -0.12 9.74 -11.09
C GLY A 10 -0.58 8.99 -9.83
N THR A 11 -1.71 8.28 -9.92
CA THR A 11 -2.32 7.61 -8.76
C THR A 11 -1.55 6.38 -8.25
N ARG A 12 -0.56 5.90 -8.97
CA ARG A 12 0.20 4.69 -8.62
C ARG A 12 1.68 4.99 -8.46
N SER A 13 2.37 5.21 -9.57
CA SER A 13 3.84 5.30 -9.59
C SER A 13 4.34 6.58 -8.94
N GLU A 14 3.66 7.70 -9.14
CA GLU A 14 4.06 8.99 -8.56
C GLU A 14 3.93 9.00 -7.04
N ILE A 15 2.77 8.58 -6.49
CA ILE A 15 2.58 8.51 -5.04
C ILE A 15 3.62 7.61 -4.37
N ALA A 16 3.89 6.43 -4.92
CA ALA A 16 4.87 5.52 -4.36
C ALA A 16 6.30 6.07 -4.49
N ALA A 17 6.63 6.69 -5.62
CA ALA A 17 7.95 7.29 -5.82
C ALA A 17 8.20 8.46 -4.85
N GLU A 18 7.23 9.36 -4.68
CA GLU A 18 7.34 10.49 -3.75
C GLU A 18 7.45 10.02 -2.28
N LEU A 19 6.66 9.02 -1.87
CA LEU A 19 6.79 8.42 -0.54
C LEU A 19 8.20 7.87 -0.30
N ILE A 20 8.76 7.14 -1.27
CA ILE A 20 10.09 6.55 -1.16
C ILE A 20 11.18 7.62 -1.23
N LEU A 21 11.05 8.62 -2.12
CA LEU A 21 11.98 9.75 -2.24
C LEU A 21 12.04 10.56 -0.95
N GLY A 22 10.89 10.90 -0.39
CA GLY A 22 10.80 11.72 0.81
C GLY A 22 11.13 10.95 2.11
N GLY A 23 10.65 9.70 2.22
CA GLY A 23 10.67 8.94 3.48
C GLY A 23 11.57 7.71 3.52
N GLY A 24 12.07 7.23 2.38
CA GLY A 24 12.84 5.98 2.30
C GLY A 24 14.29 6.10 2.76
N THR A 25 14.86 4.98 3.21
CA THR A 25 16.30 4.88 3.43
C THR A 25 17.07 4.89 2.11
N PRO A 26 18.39 5.13 2.10
CA PRO A 26 19.20 5.04 0.88
C PRO A 26 19.05 3.69 0.16
N GLU A 27 18.96 2.60 0.91
CA GLU A 27 18.79 1.24 0.39
C GLU A 27 17.43 1.08 -0.26
N GLN A 28 16.35 1.51 0.39
CA GLN A 28 14.99 1.48 -0.15
C GLN A 28 14.87 2.32 -1.44
N LYS A 29 15.51 3.49 -1.48
CA LYS A 29 15.55 4.34 -2.68
C LYS A 29 16.28 3.64 -3.82
N ALA A 30 17.44 3.06 -3.54
CA ALA A 30 18.25 2.35 -4.52
C ALA A 30 17.55 1.10 -5.08
N GLU A 31 16.78 0.41 -4.24
CA GLU A 31 16.04 -0.80 -4.62
C GLU A 31 14.81 -0.46 -5.48
N TRP A 32 13.96 0.45 -5.01
CA TRP A 32 12.61 0.60 -5.57
C TRP A 32 12.50 1.65 -6.67
N LEU A 33 13.19 2.80 -6.57
CA LEU A 33 12.98 3.89 -7.51
C LEU A 33 13.34 3.54 -8.96
N PRO A 34 14.46 2.85 -9.27
CA PRO A 34 14.77 2.46 -10.64
C PRO A 34 13.74 1.49 -11.23
N GLN A 35 13.20 0.59 -10.41
CA GLN A 35 12.21 -0.39 -10.84
C GLN A 35 10.84 0.25 -11.11
N ILE A 36 10.45 1.24 -10.29
CA ILE A 36 9.23 2.02 -10.53
C ILE A 36 9.38 2.89 -11.78
N ALA A 37 10.51 3.55 -11.94
CA ALA A 37 10.79 4.42 -13.10
C ALA A 37 10.80 3.65 -14.42
N SER A 38 11.32 2.42 -14.43
CA SER A 38 11.32 1.57 -15.62
C SER A 38 9.99 0.86 -15.88
N GLY A 39 9.06 0.86 -14.91
CA GLY A 39 7.81 0.11 -14.97
C GLY A 39 7.98 -1.41 -14.70
N ALA A 40 9.16 -1.85 -14.27
CA ALA A 40 9.38 -3.24 -13.86
C ALA A 40 8.54 -3.59 -12.63
N VAL A 41 8.40 -2.65 -11.69
CA VAL A 41 7.52 -2.72 -10.53
C VAL A 41 6.37 -1.73 -10.70
N LEU A 42 5.15 -2.23 -10.59
CA LEU A 42 3.92 -1.42 -10.59
C LEU A 42 3.41 -1.29 -9.15
N PRO A 43 3.44 -0.09 -8.56
CA PRO A 43 2.95 0.12 -7.21
C PRO A 43 1.45 0.40 -7.17
N THR A 44 0.87 0.32 -5.97
CA THR A 44 -0.47 0.82 -5.64
C THR A 44 -0.50 1.39 -4.23
N ALA A 45 -1.30 2.44 -4.02
CA ALA A 45 -1.51 3.05 -2.72
C ALA A 45 -2.62 2.32 -1.95
N VAL A 46 -2.35 1.92 -0.69
CA VAL A 46 -3.27 1.09 0.11
C VAL A 46 -3.48 1.75 1.47
N PHE A 47 -4.38 2.75 1.52
CA PHE A 47 -4.59 3.59 2.70
C PHE A 47 -6.00 3.44 3.28
N THR A 48 -7.03 3.64 2.45
CA THR A 48 -8.44 3.75 2.83
C THR A 48 -9.01 2.45 3.41
N GLU A 49 -9.85 2.59 4.43
CA GLU A 49 -10.62 1.49 5.01
C GLU A 49 -12.13 1.73 4.86
N PRO A 50 -12.98 0.71 5.00
CA PRO A 50 -14.43 0.87 4.85
C PRO A 50 -15.04 1.96 5.72
N ASN A 51 -14.48 2.20 6.90
CA ASN A 51 -14.98 3.19 7.85
C ASN A 51 -14.07 4.41 8.01
N THR A 52 -12.94 4.47 7.30
CA THR A 52 -11.94 5.55 7.41
C THR A 52 -11.39 5.92 6.04
N GLY A 53 -11.90 7.03 5.49
CA GLY A 53 -11.35 7.66 4.29
C GLY A 53 -10.59 8.93 4.66
N SER A 54 -11.30 10.03 4.85
CA SER A 54 -10.69 11.32 5.21
C SER A 54 -10.03 11.33 6.60
N ASP A 55 -10.56 10.55 7.54
CA ASP A 55 -9.98 10.39 8.88
C ASP A 55 -9.07 9.16 8.96
N LEU A 56 -7.89 9.23 8.35
CA LEU A 56 -6.90 8.14 8.43
C LEU A 56 -6.37 7.91 9.85
N GLY A 57 -6.52 8.89 10.75
CA GLY A 57 -6.15 8.74 12.16
C GLY A 57 -6.93 7.65 12.89
N SER A 58 -8.12 7.29 12.40
CA SER A 58 -8.96 6.21 12.93
C SER A 58 -8.74 4.84 12.27
N LEU A 59 -7.72 4.71 11.44
CA LEU A 59 -7.34 3.50 10.71
C LEU A 59 -7.08 2.33 11.68
N ARG A 60 -7.59 1.14 11.33
CA ARG A 60 -7.60 -0.06 12.19
C ARG A 60 -6.77 -1.22 11.68
N THR A 61 -6.43 -1.24 10.39
CA THR A 61 -5.50 -2.26 9.87
C THR A 61 -4.21 -2.18 10.66
N ARG A 62 -3.86 -3.27 11.33
CA ARG A 62 -2.70 -3.36 12.23
C ARG A 62 -1.58 -4.15 11.59
N ALA A 63 -0.35 -3.83 11.98
CA ALA A 63 0.82 -4.65 11.74
C ALA A 63 1.51 -4.93 13.07
N VAL A 64 1.71 -6.20 13.37
CA VAL A 64 2.40 -6.66 14.59
C VAL A 64 3.74 -7.23 14.16
N ARG A 65 4.83 -6.76 14.79
CA ARG A 65 6.15 -7.27 14.50
C ARG A 65 6.40 -8.61 15.19
N GLU A 66 6.76 -9.61 14.41
CA GLU A 66 7.19 -10.93 14.89
C GLU A 66 8.55 -11.27 14.26
N GLY A 67 9.62 -11.10 15.02
CA GLY A 67 10.97 -11.30 14.51
C GLY A 67 11.31 -10.36 13.33
N ASP A 68 11.55 -10.94 12.17
CA ASP A 68 11.95 -10.23 10.95
C ASP A 68 10.80 -9.92 10.00
N VAL A 69 9.56 -10.09 10.45
CA VAL A 69 8.36 -9.78 9.67
C VAL A 69 7.35 -8.94 10.45
N TRP A 70 6.53 -8.20 9.70
CA TRP A 70 5.29 -7.60 10.15
C TRP A 70 4.13 -8.48 9.70
N LYS A 71 3.28 -8.91 10.63
CA LYS A 71 2.01 -9.58 10.32
C LYS A 71 0.90 -8.56 10.25
N VAL A 72 0.34 -8.41 9.05
CA VAL A 72 -0.69 -7.42 8.76
C VAL A 72 -2.06 -8.06 8.78
N SER A 73 -3.01 -7.46 9.54
CA SER A 73 -4.41 -7.90 9.60
C SER A 73 -5.34 -6.71 9.56
N GLY A 74 -6.38 -6.79 8.72
CA GLY A 74 -7.38 -5.73 8.54
C GLY A 74 -7.97 -5.69 7.13
N ASN A 75 -8.76 -4.65 6.86
CA ASN A 75 -9.46 -4.50 5.59
C ASN A 75 -9.17 -3.13 4.97
N LYS A 76 -8.92 -3.12 3.68
CA LYS A 76 -8.74 -1.92 2.86
C LYS A 76 -9.80 -1.87 1.77
N THR A 77 -10.20 -0.69 1.36
CA THR A 77 -11.22 -0.51 0.32
C THR A 77 -10.84 0.61 -0.64
N TRP A 78 -11.47 0.62 -1.80
CA TRP A 78 -11.20 1.59 -2.86
C TRP A 78 -9.73 1.61 -3.29
N ILE A 79 -9.14 0.40 -3.40
CA ILE A 79 -7.76 0.26 -3.80
C ILE A 79 -7.68 0.10 -5.32
N THR A 80 -6.98 1.03 -5.95
CA THR A 80 -6.88 1.12 -7.40
C THR A 80 -5.95 0.05 -7.95
N HIS A 81 -6.50 -0.87 -8.71
CA HIS A 81 -5.78 -1.87 -9.52
C HIS A 81 -4.76 -2.75 -8.77
N PRO A 82 -5.03 -3.19 -7.53
CA PRO A 82 -4.05 -3.91 -6.71
C PRO A 82 -3.69 -5.28 -7.26
N VAL A 83 -4.57 -5.90 -8.03
CA VAL A 83 -4.35 -7.22 -8.64
C VAL A 83 -3.10 -7.23 -9.52
N ARG A 84 -2.88 -6.17 -10.28
CA ARG A 84 -1.74 -6.03 -11.20
C ARG A 84 -0.53 -5.32 -10.59
N ALA A 85 -0.60 -4.92 -9.32
CA ALA A 85 0.50 -4.30 -8.62
C ALA A 85 1.48 -5.35 -8.08
N ASP A 86 2.75 -4.97 -8.00
CA ASP A 86 3.84 -5.74 -7.40
C ASP A 86 4.21 -5.23 -6.01
N LEU A 87 3.93 -3.95 -5.76
CA LEU A 87 4.28 -3.25 -4.53
C LEU A 87 3.07 -2.48 -4.01
N MET A 88 2.76 -2.64 -2.75
CA MET A 88 1.79 -1.81 -2.03
C MET A 88 2.53 -0.82 -1.12
N THR A 89 2.22 0.48 -1.24
CA THR A 89 2.50 1.42 -0.15
C THR A 89 1.35 1.31 0.84
N LEU A 90 1.58 0.55 1.92
CA LEU A 90 0.53 0.08 2.82
C LEU A 90 0.57 0.83 4.14
N LEU A 91 -0.44 1.67 4.40
CA LEU A 91 -0.57 2.40 5.65
C LEU A 91 -1.27 1.54 6.70
N VAL A 92 -0.59 1.33 7.83
CA VAL A 92 -1.03 0.44 8.92
C VAL A 92 -0.79 1.07 10.29
N ARG A 93 -1.46 0.55 11.32
CA ARG A 93 -1.17 0.87 12.71
C ARG A 93 -0.17 -0.13 13.29
N THR A 94 1.02 0.35 13.63
CA THR A 94 2.05 -0.46 14.29
C THR A 94 2.07 -0.26 15.81
N ASP A 95 1.65 0.90 16.31
CA ASP A 95 1.50 1.14 17.74
C ASP A 95 0.03 1.37 18.14
N PRO A 96 -0.63 0.37 18.77
CA PRO A 96 -2.00 0.50 19.22
C PRO A 96 -2.19 1.45 20.40
N ASN A 97 -1.12 1.78 21.15
CA ASN A 97 -1.17 2.67 22.30
C ASN A 97 -1.05 4.15 21.90
N GLN A 98 -0.65 4.42 20.66
CA GLN A 98 -0.60 5.78 20.11
C GLN A 98 -1.86 6.05 19.27
N PRO A 99 -2.80 6.89 19.78
CA PRO A 99 -3.99 7.23 19.03
C PRO A 99 -3.68 8.16 17.85
N GLY A 100 -4.63 8.22 16.90
CA GLY A 100 -4.53 9.11 15.76
C GLY A 100 -3.36 8.75 14.85
N TYR A 101 -2.70 9.76 14.32
CA TYR A 101 -1.68 9.62 13.27
C TYR A 101 -0.34 9.10 13.79
N ARG A 102 -0.03 9.24 15.08
CA ARG A 102 1.28 8.88 15.65
C ARG A 102 1.53 7.37 15.69
N GLY A 103 0.47 6.57 15.72
CA GLY A 103 0.59 5.11 15.67
C GLY A 103 0.66 4.53 14.26
N LEU A 104 0.69 5.35 13.22
CA LEU A 104 0.63 4.91 11.82
C LEU A 104 2.02 4.86 11.20
N SER A 105 2.28 3.74 10.50
CA SER A 105 3.51 3.49 9.77
C SER A 105 3.19 3.13 8.32
N MET A 106 4.15 3.38 7.43
CA MET A 106 4.05 3.00 6.03
C MET A 106 4.95 1.79 5.76
N LEU A 107 4.37 0.73 5.20
CA LEU A 107 5.12 -0.45 4.78
C LEU A 107 5.24 -0.47 3.25
N LEU A 108 6.42 -0.79 2.75
CA LEU A 108 6.64 -1.18 1.37
C LEU A 108 6.39 -2.69 1.26
N ALA A 109 5.20 -3.07 0.83
CA ALA A 109 4.74 -4.45 0.89
C ALA A 109 4.72 -5.10 -0.52
N PRO A 110 5.77 -5.84 -0.91
CA PRO A 110 5.81 -6.57 -2.17
C PRO A 110 4.77 -7.70 -2.15
N LYS A 111 4.23 -8.00 -3.32
CA LYS A 111 3.36 -9.15 -3.52
C LYS A 111 3.43 -9.65 -4.96
N PRO A 112 3.11 -10.92 -5.23
CA PRO A 112 2.97 -11.39 -6.60
C PRO A 112 1.78 -10.71 -7.30
N ARG A 113 1.91 -10.52 -8.61
CA ARG A 113 0.78 -10.08 -9.46
C ARG A 113 -0.29 -11.15 -9.49
N GLY A 114 -1.52 -10.72 -9.34
CA GLY A 114 -2.67 -11.59 -9.56
C GLY A 114 -3.09 -11.63 -11.03
N THR A 115 -4.06 -12.48 -11.28
CA THR A 115 -4.79 -12.61 -12.55
C THR A 115 -6.27 -12.38 -12.31
N ASP A 116 -7.08 -12.36 -13.36
CA ASP A 116 -8.53 -12.27 -13.18
C ASP A 116 -9.12 -13.56 -12.56
N ALA A 117 -8.45 -14.71 -12.74
CA ALA A 117 -8.85 -15.98 -12.13
C ALA A 117 -8.37 -16.11 -10.68
N GLU A 118 -7.24 -15.52 -10.33
CA GLU A 118 -6.65 -15.53 -8.99
C GLU A 118 -6.15 -14.11 -8.65
N PRO A 119 -7.02 -13.23 -8.17
CA PRO A 119 -6.68 -11.83 -7.96
C PRO A 119 -5.61 -11.59 -6.88
N PHE A 120 -5.61 -12.41 -5.82
CA PHE A 120 -4.72 -12.26 -4.68
C PHE A 120 -4.03 -13.58 -4.33
N PRO A 121 -2.97 -13.99 -5.09
CA PRO A 121 -2.29 -15.27 -4.87
C PRO A 121 -1.38 -15.30 -3.64
N ALA A 122 -1.12 -14.14 -3.00
CA ALA A 122 -0.29 -14.07 -1.80
C ALA A 122 -1.02 -14.70 -0.60
N GLU A 123 -0.31 -15.47 0.20
CA GLU A 123 -0.81 -15.98 1.48
C GLU A 123 -1.21 -14.82 2.40
N GLY A 124 -2.32 -14.96 3.11
CA GLY A 124 -2.86 -13.92 3.99
C GLY A 124 -3.52 -12.75 3.26
N MET A 125 -3.73 -12.83 1.93
CA MET A 125 -4.47 -11.84 1.17
C MET A 125 -5.71 -12.45 0.51
N SER A 126 -6.81 -11.71 0.56
CA SER A 126 -8.03 -11.99 -0.20
C SER A 126 -8.71 -10.67 -0.55
N GLY A 127 -9.74 -10.72 -1.38
CA GLY A 127 -10.49 -9.51 -1.74
C GLY A 127 -11.40 -9.71 -2.93
N GLY A 128 -12.06 -8.63 -3.33
CA GLY A 128 -13.02 -8.62 -4.44
C GLY A 128 -13.04 -7.28 -5.16
N GLU A 129 -13.47 -7.33 -6.42
CA GLU A 129 -13.66 -6.14 -7.24
C GLU A 129 -14.87 -5.35 -6.76
N ILE A 130 -14.74 -4.04 -6.69
CA ILE A 130 -15.85 -3.10 -6.46
C ILE A 130 -16.31 -2.62 -7.83
N GLU A 131 -17.58 -2.87 -8.16
CA GLU A 131 -18.18 -2.33 -9.39
C GLU A 131 -18.32 -0.81 -9.29
N VAL A 132 -17.73 -0.09 -10.24
CA VAL A 132 -17.80 1.37 -10.31
C VAL A 132 -18.37 1.84 -11.65
N LEU A 133 -19.04 2.98 -11.62
CA LEU A 133 -19.52 3.66 -12.83
C LEU A 133 -18.35 4.33 -13.55
N GLY A 134 -18.00 3.87 -14.71
CA GLY A 134 -16.85 4.39 -15.43
C GLY A 134 -15.54 3.72 -15.01
N TYR A 135 -14.42 4.46 -14.96
CA TYR A 135 -13.08 3.99 -14.60
C TYR A 135 -12.65 2.70 -15.32
N ARG A 136 -13.10 2.58 -16.57
CA ARG A 136 -12.90 1.40 -17.41
C ARG A 136 -11.40 1.25 -17.74
N GLY A 137 -10.82 0.12 -17.35
CA GLY A 137 -9.40 -0.17 -17.53
C GLY A 137 -8.55 -0.04 -16.25
N MET A 138 -9.07 0.60 -15.21
CA MET A 138 -8.58 0.48 -13.83
C MET A 138 -9.73 0.00 -12.96
N LYS A 139 -9.49 -1.04 -12.19
CA LYS A 139 -10.49 -1.66 -11.33
C LYS A 139 -10.20 -1.30 -9.88
N GLU A 140 -11.26 -1.09 -9.10
CA GLU A 140 -11.18 -0.85 -7.67
C GLU A 140 -11.47 -2.13 -6.90
N TYR A 141 -10.81 -2.31 -5.76
CA TYR A 141 -10.93 -3.54 -4.96
C TYR A 141 -11.06 -3.25 -3.47
N GLU A 142 -11.71 -4.19 -2.80
CA GLU A 142 -11.53 -4.42 -1.38
C GLU A 142 -10.42 -5.45 -1.19
N ILE A 143 -9.59 -5.26 -0.17
CA ILE A 143 -8.53 -6.19 0.20
C ILE A 143 -8.67 -6.52 1.68
N ARG A 144 -8.61 -7.81 2.01
CA ARG A 144 -8.53 -8.32 3.36
C ARG A 144 -7.14 -8.91 3.59
N PHE A 145 -6.55 -8.55 4.70
CA PHE A 145 -5.30 -9.09 5.20
C PHE A 145 -5.58 -9.94 6.44
N GLU A 146 -5.02 -11.16 6.47
CA GLU A 146 -5.07 -12.11 7.60
C GLU A 146 -3.65 -12.63 7.82
N ASP A 147 -2.93 -11.98 8.73
CA ASP A 147 -1.52 -12.24 9.03
C ASP A 147 -0.60 -12.22 7.79
N PHE A 148 -0.93 -11.36 6.81
CA PHE A 148 -0.11 -11.15 5.63
C PHE A 148 1.28 -10.65 6.04
N GLU A 149 2.33 -11.35 5.60
CA GLU A 149 3.70 -11.08 6.03
C GLU A 149 4.40 -10.05 5.14
N VAL A 150 4.99 -9.05 5.77
CA VAL A 150 5.86 -8.04 5.15
C VAL A 150 7.18 -8.03 5.91
N LYS A 151 8.31 -8.07 5.22
CA LYS A 151 9.63 -8.04 5.87
C LYS A 151 9.79 -6.80 6.75
N ALA A 152 10.43 -6.93 7.91
CA ALA A 152 10.64 -5.83 8.84
C ALA A 152 11.45 -4.67 8.24
N GLU A 153 12.41 -4.97 7.37
CA GLU A 153 13.22 -3.99 6.64
C GLU A 153 12.43 -3.11 5.67
N ASN A 154 11.20 -3.53 5.33
CA ASN A 154 10.29 -2.80 4.44
C ASN A 154 9.44 -1.74 5.17
N LEU A 155 9.72 -1.47 6.43
CA LEU A 155 9.19 -0.27 7.10
C LEU A 155 9.82 0.97 6.46
N LEU A 156 9.00 1.81 5.85
CA LEU A 156 9.49 3.00 5.12
C LEU A 156 10.27 3.93 6.06
N GLY A 157 11.54 4.13 5.75
CA GLY A 157 12.45 4.94 6.55
C GLY A 157 12.94 4.29 7.85
N GLY A 158 12.50 3.05 8.16
CA GLY A 158 12.97 2.27 9.30
C GLY A 158 12.48 2.73 10.67
N VAL A 159 11.60 3.74 10.75
CA VAL A 159 11.09 4.30 12.02
C VAL A 159 9.57 4.23 12.04
N GLU A 160 9.00 3.60 13.07
CA GLU A 160 7.56 3.53 13.27
C GLU A 160 6.93 4.91 13.55
N GLY A 161 5.62 5.03 13.32
CA GLY A 161 4.86 6.23 13.64
C GLY A 161 5.06 7.42 12.69
N GLN A 162 5.79 7.23 11.59
CA GLN A 162 6.05 8.28 10.60
C GLN A 162 5.13 8.23 9.37
N GLY A 163 4.30 7.19 9.25
CA GLY A 163 3.55 6.92 8.02
C GLY A 163 2.64 8.05 7.56
N PHE A 164 1.91 8.69 8.47
CA PHE A 164 1.06 9.81 8.11
C PHE A 164 1.86 11.06 7.71
N LYS A 165 2.95 11.34 8.43
CA LYS A 165 3.84 12.46 8.09
C LYS A 165 4.46 12.26 6.70
N GLN A 166 4.91 11.04 6.39
CA GLN A 166 5.45 10.69 5.07
C GLN A 166 4.39 10.90 3.98
N LEU A 167 3.14 10.46 4.23
CA LEU A 167 2.02 10.64 3.29
C LEU A 167 1.71 12.13 3.04
N MET A 168 1.80 12.99 4.04
CA MET A 168 1.51 14.43 3.89
C MET A 168 2.62 15.22 3.19
N GLN A 169 3.74 14.61 2.90
CA GLN A 169 4.87 15.22 2.21
C GLN A 169 4.94 14.84 0.72
N THR A 170 4.02 13.98 0.26
CA THR A 170 3.88 13.56 -1.16
C THR A 170 3.05 14.51 -2.02
#